data_03cf605fd94efd768adea467c7be252d
#
_entry.id   03cf605fd94efd768adea467c7be252d
#
_cell.length_a   1.000
_cell.length_b   1.000
_cell.length_c   1.000
_cell.angle_alpha   90.00
_cell.angle_beta   90.00
_cell.angle_gamma   90.00
#
_symmetry.space_group_name_H-M   'P 1'
#
loop_
_entity.id
_entity.type
_entity.pdbx_description
1 polymer ?
#
loop_
_entity_poly.entity_id
_entity_poly.type
_entity_poly.pdbx_seq_one_letter_code
_entity_poly.pdbx_strand_id
1 'polypeptide(L)'
;CQNGNGVEILAYTAVVAATVQKIMDVKIKWIVDASGKVSSEFTVLKDGEFPELPRFGLRLFLDKSMENACYYGMGPQESYRDKHRAASHGLYRSKVCDLHEDYIRPQENGSHYDCDYLELSGSQYGIAAVAKKSFSFNASHYTQEELERAAHNYELCAADSTILCLDYALNGIGSNSCGPAVLEKYRF
;
A
#
# COMPACT_ATOMS: atom_id res chain seq x y z
N CYS A 1 -19.87 10.17 16.69
CA CYS A 1 -19.93 11.08 17.83
C CYS A 1 -18.96 12.23 17.61
N GLN A 2 -19.40 13.47 17.82
CA GLN A 2 -18.51 14.64 17.86
C GLN A 2 -17.98 14.78 19.30
N ASN A 3 -16.69 14.62 19.46
CA ASN A 3 -15.99 14.97 20.68
C ASN A 3 -15.29 16.31 20.46
N GLY A 4 -15.85 17.40 20.95
CA GLY A 4 -15.31 18.77 21.01
C GLY A 4 -14.38 19.28 19.87
N ASN A 5 -13.40 18.51 19.43
CA ASN A 5 -12.41 18.89 18.41
C ASN A 5 -12.23 17.84 17.30
N GLY A 6 -13.13 16.89 17.13
CA GLY A 6 -12.99 15.87 16.11
C GLY A 6 -14.23 15.00 15.89
N VAL A 7 -14.19 14.18 14.87
CA VAL A 7 -15.24 13.23 14.49
C VAL A 7 -14.69 11.81 14.61
N GLU A 8 -15.44 10.95 15.30
CA GLU A 8 -15.18 9.51 15.32
C GLU A 8 -16.20 8.79 14.42
N ILE A 9 -15.68 7.95 13.50
CA ILE A 9 -16.47 7.14 12.58
C ILE A 9 -16.15 5.68 12.87
N LEU A 10 -17.20 4.87 13.12
CA LEU A 10 -17.09 3.43 13.24
C LEU A 10 -17.74 2.79 12.03
N ALA A 11 -16.99 1.95 11.32
CA ALA A 11 -17.48 1.16 10.21
C ALA A 11 -17.32 -0.33 10.52
N TYR A 12 -18.31 -1.11 10.13
CA TYR A 12 -18.30 -2.56 10.19
C TYR A 12 -18.49 -3.08 8.77
N THR A 13 -17.57 -3.86 8.29
CA THR A 13 -17.60 -4.40 6.94
C THR A 13 -17.10 -5.84 6.92
N ALA A 14 -17.37 -6.54 5.83
CA ALA A 14 -16.83 -7.87 5.59
C ALA A 14 -16.17 -7.92 4.23
N VAL A 15 -15.08 -8.65 4.12
CA VAL A 15 -14.50 -9.05 2.84
C VAL A 15 -15.08 -10.41 2.49
N VAL A 16 -15.62 -10.51 1.28
CA VAL A 16 -16.28 -11.72 0.77
C VAL A 16 -15.65 -12.14 -0.55
N ALA A 17 -15.56 -13.44 -0.80
CA ALA A 17 -15.19 -13.96 -2.09
C ALA A 17 -16.36 -13.79 -3.10
N ALA A 18 -16.06 -13.90 -4.39
CA ALA A 18 -17.05 -13.76 -5.47
C ALA A 18 -18.25 -14.73 -5.32
N THR A 19 -18.08 -15.85 -4.62
CA THR A 19 -19.12 -16.85 -4.32
C THR A 19 -19.86 -16.59 -3.00
N VAL A 20 -19.79 -15.37 -2.45
CA VAL A 20 -20.47 -14.95 -1.21
C VAL A 20 -19.91 -15.61 0.07
N GLN A 21 -18.78 -16.29 0.01
CA GLN A 21 -18.11 -16.79 1.21
C GLN A 21 -17.41 -15.63 1.93
N LYS A 22 -17.71 -15.48 3.21
CA LYS A 22 -17.08 -14.47 4.05
C LYS A 22 -15.65 -14.89 4.40
N ILE A 23 -14.68 -14.06 4.04
CA ILE A 23 -13.26 -14.27 4.30
C ILE A 23 -12.89 -13.68 5.67
N MET A 24 -13.37 -12.46 5.97
CA MET A 24 -13.10 -11.79 7.23
C MET A 24 -14.12 -10.71 7.56
N ASP A 25 -14.30 -10.45 8.84
CA ASP A 25 -14.95 -9.27 9.38
C ASP A 25 -13.90 -8.19 9.68
N VAL A 26 -14.20 -6.95 9.33
CA VAL A 26 -13.32 -5.81 9.55
C VAL A 26 -14.09 -4.71 10.27
N LYS A 27 -13.65 -4.39 11.48
CA LYS A 27 -14.10 -3.20 12.21
C LYS A 27 -13.05 -2.11 12.03
N ILE A 28 -13.48 -0.95 11.56
CA ILE A 28 -12.62 0.21 11.32
C ILE A 28 -13.09 1.35 12.22
N LYS A 29 -12.16 1.90 12.97
CA LYS A 29 -12.37 3.13 13.73
C LYS A 29 -11.51 4.24 13.11
N TRP A 30 -12.16 5.29 12.65
CA TRP A 30 -11.52 6.50 12.18
C TRP A 30 -11.71 7.63 13.18
N ILE A 31 -10.67 8.42 13.42
CA ILE A 31 -10.74 9.66 14.17
C ILE A 31 -10.14 10.75 13.30
N VAL A 32 -10.96 11.75 12.99
CA VAL A 32 -10.55 12.93 12.22
C VAL A 32 -10.61 14.13 13.16
N ASP A 33 -9.50 14.78 13.42
CA ASP A 33 -9.43 15.95 14.27
C ASP A 33 -9.37 17.27 13.49
N ALA A 34 -9.55 18.37 14.17
CA ALA A 34 -9.57 19.70 13.58
C ALA A 34 -8.20 20.17 13.05
N SER A 35 -7.11 19.47 13.39
CA SER A 35 -5.76 19.75 12.85
C SER A 35 -5.52 19.12 11.49
N GLY A 36 -6.47 18.31 10.99
CA GLY A 36 -6.33 17.53 9.76
C GLY A 36 -5.67 16.17 9.98
N LYS A 37 -5.41 15.78 11.23
CA LYS A 37 -4.91 14.43 11.53
C LYS A 37 -6.04 13.41 11.41
N VAL A 38 -5.78 12.37 10.64
CA VAL A 38 -6.66 11.20 10.51
C VAL A 38 -5.97 10.00 11.15
N SER A 39 -6.60 9.41 12.15
CA SER A 39 -6.13 8.17 12.77
C SER A 39 -7.06 7.03 12.41
N SER A 40 -6.52 5.86 12.10
CA SER A 40 -7.30 4.66 11.80
C SER A 40 -6.83 3.49 12.65
N GLU A 41 -7.79 2.68 13.11
CA GLU A 41 -7.55 1.43 13.80
C GLU A 41 -8.41 0.34 13.16
N PHE A 42 -7.78 -0.78 12.82
CA PHE A 42 -8.44 -1.92 12.20
C PHE A 42 -8.41 -3.10 13.15
N THR A 43 -9.59 -3.68 13.39
CA THR A 43 -9.73 -4.97 14.07
C THR A 43 -10.25 -5.97 13.05
N VAL A 44 -9.49 -7.02 12.80
CA VAL A 44 -9.80 -8.02 11.76
C VAL A 44 -10.00 -9.37 12.40
N LEU A 45 -11.11 -10.02 12.05
CA LEU A 45 -11.37 -11.43 12.36
C LEU A 45 -11.45 -12.20 11.04
N LYS A 46 -10.36 -12.88 10.70
CA LYS A 46 -10.25 -13.71 9.49
C LYS A 46 -10.76 -15.12 9.79
N ASP A 47 -11.50 -15.70 8.84
CA ASP A 47 -11.84 -17.11 8.85
C ASP A 47 -10.58 -17.97 8.61
N GLY A 48 -10.32 -18.90 9.51
CA GLY A 48 -9.13 -19.77 9.46
C GLY A 48 -9.12 -20.77 8.31
N GLU A 49 -10.27 -21.05 7.69
CA GLU A 49 -10.37 -21.95 6.54
C GLU A 49 -9.89 -21.29 5.24
N PHE A 50 -9.82 -19.96 5.19
CA PHE A 50 -9.28 -19.26 4.02
C PHE A 50 -7.76 -19.18 4.06
N PRO A 51 -7.12 -19.22 2.87
CA PRO A 51 -5.67 -19.09 2.76
C PRO A 51 -5.17 -17.76 3.32
N GLU A 52 -3.88 -17.62 3.44
CA GLU A 52 -3.21 -16.40 3.85
C GLU A 52 -3.57 -15.23 2.92
N LEU A 53 -3.65 -14.04 3.50
CA LEU A 53 -3.88 -12.84 2.71
C LEU A 53 -2.56 -12.43 2.03
N PRO A 54 -2.57 -12.10 0.74
CA PRO A 54 -1.36 -11.60 0.09
C PRO A 54 -0.97 -10.21 0.58
N ARG A 55 -1.96 -9.42 1.01
CA ARG A 55 -1.82 -8.03 1.43
C ARG A 55 -2.95 -7.62 2.37
N PHE A 56 -2.63 -6.73 3.32
CA PHE A 56 -3.63 -6.01 4.11
C PHE A 56 -3.19 -4.56 4.34
N GLY A 57 -3.98 -3.62 3.87
CA GLY A 57 -3.66 -2.21 3.94
C GLY A 57 -4.79 -1.32 3.42
N LEU A 58 -4.45 -0.07 3.16
CA LEU A 58 -5.32 0.95 2.56
C LEU A 58 -4.84 1.28 1.16
N ARG A 59 -5.75 1.40 0.22
CA ARG A 59 -5.51 1.99 -1.09
C ARG A 59 -6.24 3.33 -1.19
N LEU A 60 -5.50 4.39 -1.43
CA LEU A 60 -5.98 5.76 -1.52
C LEU A 60 -5.80 6.26 -2.96
N PHE A 61 -6.79 7.00 -3.43
CA PHE A 61 -6.75 7.72 -4.71
C PHE A 61 -6.59 9.19 -4.38
N LEU A 62 -5.40 9.70 -4.61
CA LEU A 62 -5.00 11.05 -4.27
C LEU A 62 -5.02 11.94 -5.51
N ASP A 63 -5.00 13.24 -5.30
CA ASP A 63 -4.88 14.21 -6.40
C ASP A 63 -3.62 13.90 -7.22
N LYS A 64 -3.74 13.96 -8.54
CA LYS A 64 -2.66 13.64 -9.50
C LYS A 64 -1.42 14.51 -9.31
N SER A 65 -1.55 15.71 -8.73
CA SER A 65 -0.42 16.59 -8.44
C SER A 65 0.47 16.11 -7.29
N MET A 66 0.05 15.11 -6.51
CA MET A 66 0.85 14.52 -5.45
C MET A 66 1.96 13.63 -6.02
N GLU A 67 3.00 14.26 -6.52
CA GLU A 67 4.08 13.67 -7.29
C GLU A 67 5.39 13.53 -6.52
N ASN A 68 5.55 14.23 -5.39
CA ASN A 68 6.80 14.22 -4.64
C ASN A 68 6.68 13.28 -3.45
N ALA A 69 7.49 12.23 -3.45
CA ALA A 69 7.60 11.28 -2.34
C ALA A 69 8.83 11.57 -1.49
N CYS A 70 8.67 11.58 -0.16
CA CYS A 70 9.75 11.60 0.81
C CYS A 70 9.45 10.52 1.85
N TYR A 71 10.34 9.54 2.02
CA TYR A 71 10.10 8.43 2.93
C TYR A 71 11.35 8.03 3.70
N TYR A 72 11.14 7.45 4.88
CA TYR A 72 12.18 6.81 5.67
C TYR A 72 11.86 5.32 5.77
N GLY A 73 12.67 4.50 5.11
CA GLY A 73 12.45 3.07 4.94
C GLY A 73 13.48 2.44 4.01
N MET A 74 13.22 1.23 3.53
CA MET A 74 14.11 0.51 2.62
C MET A 74 14.00 1.06 1.20
N GLY A 75 15.12 1.57 0.68
CA GLY A 75 15.22 2.18 -0.65
C GLY A 75 16.68 2.25 -1.14
N PRO A 76 16.95 3.01 -2.23
CA PRO A 76 16.02 3.76 -3.07
C PRO A 76 15.20 2.89 -4.04
N GLN A 77 15.65 1.66 -4.37
CA GLN A 77 14.96 0.74 -5.24
C GLN A 77 13.76 0.10 -4.54
N GLU A 78 12.85 -0.48 -5.32
CA GLU A 78 11.77 -1.27 -4.78
C GLU A 78 12.28 -2.35 -3.82
N SER A 79 11.52 -2.59 -2.78
CA SER A 79 11.87 -3.56 -1.76
C SER A 79 10.64 -4.27 -1.21
N TYR A 80 10.81 -5.55 -0.86
CA TYR A 80 9.78 -6.42 -0.30
C TYR A 80 10.39 -7.23 0.86
N ARG A 81 9.58 -7.88 1.66
CA ARG A 81 10.03 -8.68 2.80
C ARG A 81 11.12 -9.70 2.44
N ASP A 82 11.06 -10.28 1.25
CA ASP A 82 11.99 -11.28 0.72
C ASP A 82 12.95 -10.74 -0.35
N LYS A 83 12.76 -9.49 -0.79
CA LYS A 83 13.58 -8.81 -1.81
C LYS A 83 13.97 -7.42 -1.32
N HIS A 84 15.03 -7.29 -0.56
CA HIS A 84 15.53 -6.00 -0.04
C HIS A 84 17.04 -5.92 0.14
N ARG A 85 17.80 -6.89 -0.38
CA ARG A 85 19.27 -6.90 -0.21
C ARG A 85 19.99 -5.78 -0.95
N ALA A 86 19.41 -5.24 -2.01
CA ALA A 86 19.94 -4.09 -2.75
C ALA A 86 19.53 -2.75 -2.14
N ALA A 87 18.57 -2.75 -1.20
CA ALA A 87 18.07 -1.57 -0.51
C ALA A 87 18.77 -1.38 0.84
N SER A 88 18.80 -0.15 1.31
CA SER A 88 19.26 0.20 2.66
C SER A 88 18.20 1.06 3.35
N HIS A 89 18.12 0.98 4.67
CA HIS A 89 17.20 1.80 5.44
C HIS A 89 17.73 3.25 5.54
N GLY A 90 16.95 4.21 5.07
CA GLY A 90 17.38 5.60 4.99
C GLY A 90 16.27 6.56 4.59
N LEU A 91 16.62 7.85 4.53
CA LEU A 91 15.72 8.90 4.05
C LEU A 91 15.91 9.11 2.55
N TYR A 92 14.84 8.91 1.81
CA TYR A 92 14.82 9.03 0.35
C TYR A 92 13.80 10.05 -0.13
N ARG A 93 14.09 10.64 -1.28
CA ARG A 93 13.20 11.53 -2.02
C ARG A 93 13.17 11.11 -3.47
N SER A 94 11.98 11.03 -4.04
CA SER A 94 11.76 10.61 -5.42
C SER A 94 10.51 11.28 -5.99
N LYS A 95 10.33 11.19 -7.29
CA LYS A 95 9.02 11.41 -7.92
C LYS A 95 8.24 10.10 -7.90
N VAL A 96 6.91 10.19 -7.88
CA VAL A 96 6.06 8.99 -7.97
C VAL A 96 6.30 8.24 -9.28
N CYS A 97 6.49 8.96 -10.39
CA CYS A 97 6.83 8.34 -11.68
C CYS A 97 8.14 7.55 -11.65
N ASP A 98 9.13 7.98 -10.84
CA ASP A 98 10.44 7.34 -10.74
C ASP A 98 10.44 6.11 -9.80
N LEU A 99 9.33 5.85 -9.10
CA LEU A 99 9.16 4.66 -8.27
C LEU A 99 8.61 3.45 -9.07
N HIS A 100 8.28 3.68 -10.34
CA HIS A 100 7.78 2.63 -11.23
C HIS A 100 8.94 1.83 -11.84
N GLU A 101 8.78 0.51 -11.88
CA GLU A 101 9.72 -0.41 -12.52
C GLU A 101 9.12 -0.96 -13.83
N ASP A 102 9.77 -0.68 -14.95
CA ASP A 102 9.33 -1.12 -16.29
C ASP A 102 9.65 -2.60 -16.51
N TYR A 103 8.94 -3.50 -15.83
CA TYR A 103 9.03 -4.92 -16.11
C TYR A 103 8.57 -5.24 -17.53
N ILE A 104 9.20 -6.24 -18.17
CA ILE A 104 8.88 -6.64 -19.56
C ILE A 104 7.38 -6.89 -19.74
N ARG A 105 6.75 -7.55 -18.76
CA ARG A 105 5.30 -7.62 -18.64
C ARG A 105 4.89 -6.79 -17.45
N PRO A 106 3.99 -5.82 -17.63
CA PRO A 106 3.47 -5.04 -16.52
C PRO A 106 2.95 -5.91 -15.38
N GLN A 107 3.29 -5.54 -14.18
CA GLN A 107 2.85 -6.18 -12.94
C GLN A 107 2.96 -5.19 -11.80
N GLU A 108 2.38 -5.47 -10.65
CA GLU A 108 2.57 -4.65 -9.46
C GLU A 108 4.05 -4.58 -9.09
N ASN A 109 4.54 -3.36 -8.86
CA ASN A 109 5.94 -3.06 -8.62
C ASN A 109 6.09 -1.83 -7.73
N GLY A 110 7.32 -1.43 -7.40
CA GLY A 110 7.63 -0.17 -6.73
C GLY A 110 7.22 -0.12 -5.26
N SER A 111 7.04 -1.26 -4.58
CA SER A 111 6.83 -1.26 -3.13
C SER A 111 8.12 -0.90 -2.40
N HIS A 112 7.99 -0.20 -1.26
CA HIS A 112 9.07 0.08 -0.32
C HIS A 112 8.73 -0.53 1.04
N TYR A 113 9.58 -1.45 1.46
CA TYR A 113 9.40 -2.24 2.69
C TYR A 113 9.99 -1.53 3.90
N ASP A 114 9.47 -1.84 5.09
CA ASP A 114 9.98 -1.42 6.40
C ASP A 114 10.12 0.11 6.51
N CYS A 115 9.03 0.82 6.20
CA CYS A 115 8.95 2.26 6.28
C CYS A 115 8.35 2.72 7.61
N ASP A 116 8.97 3.73 8.22
CA ASP A 116 8.46 4.39 9.43
C ASP A 116 7.69 5.67 9.11
N TYR A 117 8.01 6.28 7.98
CA TYR A 117 7.45 7.55 7.53
C TYR A 117 7.32 7.60 6.02
N LEU A 118 6.24 8.20 5.55
CA LEU A 118 6.02 8.59 4.17
C LEU A 118 5.34 9.94 4.11
N GLU A 119 5.77 10.79 3.21
CA GLU A 119 5.08 12.01 2.77
C GLU A 119 4.91 11.95 1.26
N LEU A 120 3.68 12.20 0.79
CA LEU A 120 3.41 12.54 -0.60
C LEU A 120 2.91 13.96 -0.67
N SER A 121 3.51 14.77 -1.52
CA SER A 121 3.15 16.18 -1.66
C SER A 121 2.98 16.61 -3.11
N GLY A 122 2.04 17.52 -3.31
CA GLY A 122 1.78 18.22 -4.55
C GLY A 122 2.17 19.69 -4.44
N SER A 123 1.55 20.52 -5.28
CA SER A 123 1.82 21.97 -5.31
C SER A 123 1.16 22.75 -4.17
N GLN A 124 0.05 22.26 -3.62
CA GLN A 124 -0.77 23.01 -2.64
C GLN A 124 -0.89 22.28 -1.29
N TYR A 125 -0.87 20.97 -1.29
CA TYR A 125 -1.05 20.16 -0.09
C TYR A 125 -0.31 18.83 -0.23
N GLY A 126 -0.26 18.09 0.87
CA GLY A 126 0.34 16.77 0.94
C GLY A 126 -0.33 15.92 2.01
N ILE A 127 0.03 14.67 2.04
CA ILE A 127 -0.34 13.70 3.07
C ILE A 127 0.92 13.11 3.67
N ALA A 128 0.96 12.98 4.99
CA ALA A 128 2.00 12.22 5.68
C ALA A 128 1.40 11.01 6.38
N ALA A 129 2.08 9.88 6.29
CA ALA A 129 1.69 8.64 6.93
C ALA A 129 2.76 8.16 7.91
N VAL A 130 2.31 7.75 9.10
CA VAL A 130 3.10 7.09 10.13
C VAL A 130 2.29 5.98 10.76
N ALA A 131 2.92 4.93 11.23
CA ALA A 131 2.24 3.83 11.92
C ALA A 131 2.94 3.47 13.22
N LYS A 132 2.27 2.67 14.07
CA LYS A 132 2.86 2.17 15.34
C LYS A 132 4.00 1.19 15.11
N LYS A 133 4.00 0.53 13.96
CA LYS A 133 5.05 -0.36 13.46
C LYS A 133 5.40 0.09 12.07
N SER A 134 6.53 -0.35 11.55
CA SER A 134 6.86 -0.12 10.15
C SER A 134 5.77 -0.70 9.22
N PHE A 135 5.61 -0.07 8.08
CA PHE A 135 4.65 -0.44 7.05
C PHE A 135 5.36 -0.53 5.69
N SER A 136 4.70 -1.07 4.69
CA SER A 136 5.15 -0.93 3.31
C SER A 136 4.27 0.08 2.59
N PHE A 137 4.83 0.79 1.62
CA PHE A 137 4.02 1.62 0.74
C PHE A 137 4.35 1.37 -0.73
N ASN A 138 3.39 1.67 -1.57
CA ASN A 138 3.55 1.78 -3.01
C ASN A 138 2.84 3.06 -3.46
N ALA A 139 3.51 3.87 -4.25
CA ALA A 139 2.93 5.05 -4.88
C ALA A 139 3.12 4.94 -6.39
N SER A 140 2.05 5.06 -7.16
CA SER A 140 2.06 4.81 -8.59
C SER A 140 1.03 5.68 -9.32
N HIS A 141 1.20 5.84 -10.63
CA HIS A 141 0.18 6.40 -11.53
C HIS A 141 -0.68 5.32 -12.17
N TYR A 142 -0.45 4.05 -11.86
CA TYR A 142 -1.22 2.92 -12.38
C TYR A 142 -1.91 2.19 -11.25
N THR A 143 -3.15 1.76 -11.49
CA THR A 143 -3.84 0.84 -10.56
C THR A 143 -3.31 -0.58 -10.75
N GLN A 144 -3.47 -1.43 -9.75
CA GLN A 144 -3.09 -2.84 -9.83
C GLN A 144 -3.85 -3.54 -10.96
N GLU A 145 -5.13 -3.18 -11.15
CA GLU A 145 -5.98 -3.70 -12.21
C GLU A 145 -5.48 -3.33 -13.60
N GLU A 146 -4.95 -2.10 -13.76
CA GLU A 146 -4.34 -1.67 -15.02
C GLU A 146 -3.04 -2.41 -15.30
N LEU A 147 -2.18 -2.57 -14.30
CA LEU A 147 -0.94 -3.33 -14.43
C LEU A 147 -1.17 -4.79 -14.77
N GLU A 148 -2.24 -5.41 -14.23
CA GLU A 148 -2.61 -6.79 -14.54
C GLU A 148 -3.19 -6.94 -15.95
N ARG A 149 -3.98 -5.95 -16.39
CA ARG A 149 -4.65 -5.95 -17.70
C ARG A 149 -3.66 -5.83 -18.86
N ALA A 150 -2.64 -4.99 -18.73
CA ALA A 150 -1.71 -4.67 -19.81
C ALA A 150 -0.74 -5.83 -20.05
N ALA A 151 -0.57 -6.20 -21.33
CA ALA A 151 0.42 -7.18 -21.73
C ALA A 151 1.81 -6.54 -21.96
N HIS A 152 1.84 -5.22 -22.28
CA HIS A 152 3.05 -4.49 -22.58
C HIS A 152 3.00 -3.08 -21.96
N ASN A 153 4.16 -2.50 -21.64
CA ASN A 153 4.28 -1.18 -21.02
C ASN A 153 3.64 -0.06 -21.84
N TYR A 154 3.71 -0.13 -23.18
CA TYR A 154 3.09 0.87 -24.07
C TYR A 154 1.54 0.85 -24.05
N GLU A 155 0.93 -0.17 -23.45
CA GLU A 155 -0.53 -0.28 -23.28
C GLU A 155 -1.02 0.33 -21.97
N LEU A 156 -0.09 0.69 -21.07
CA LEU A 156 -0.43 1.24 -19.76
C LEU A 156 -1.06 2.64 -19.89
N CYS A 157 -2.21 2.80 -19.28
CA CYS A 157 -2.91 4.06 -19.18
C CYS A 157 -2.82 4.60 -17.74
N ALA A 158 -2.16 5.74 -17.58
CA ALA A 158 -2.08 6.37 -16.26
C ALA A 158 -3.48 6.79 -15.77
N ALA A 159 -3.72 6.59 -14.48
CA ALA A 159 -4.94 7.04 -13.82
C ALA A 159 -4.98 8.58 -13.70
N ASP A 160 -6.17 9.14 -13.47
CA ASP A 160 -6.35 10.56 -13.17
C ASP A 160 -6.08 10.90 -11.70
N SER A 161 -5.39 10.02 -11.00
CA SER A 161 -5.03 10.13 -9.59
C SER A 161 -3.68 9.48 -9.33
N THR A 162 -3.01 9.93 -8.26
CA THR A 162 -1.89 9.20 -7.68
C THR A 162 -2.44 8.12 -6.77
N ILE A 163 -2.08 6.87 -7.04
CA ILE A 163 -2.51 5.69 -6.29
C ILE A 163 -1.51 5.46 -5.16
N LEU A 164 -1.97 5.53 -3.93
CA LEU A 164 -1.14 5.22 -2.75
C LEU A 164 -1.68 3.99 -2.03
N CYS A 165 -0.86 2.96 -1.92
CA CYS A 165 -1.09 1.85 -1.02
C CYS A 165 -0.25 2.00 0.24
N LEU A 166 -0.89 1.87 1.40
CA LEU A 166 -0.25 1.83 2.72
C LEU A 166 -0.55 0.45 3.31
N ASP A 167 0.44 -0.41 3.33
CA ASP A 167 0.28 -1.81 3.69
C ASP A 167 0.79 -2.07 5.11
N TYR A 168 -0.12 -2.45 6.00
CA TYR A 168 0.24 -3.01 7.30
C TYR A 168 1.08 -4.26 7.14
N ALA A 169 0.70 -5.11 6.17
CA ALA A 169 1.44 -6.29 5.80
C ALA A 169 1.27 -6.58 4.30
N LEU A 170 2.38 -6.96 3.69
CA LEU A 170 2.48 -7.40 2.31
C LEU A 170 3.39 -8.64 2.31
N ASN A 171 2.93 -9.73 1.71
CA ASN A 171 3.72 -10.95 1.56
C ASN A 171 4.96 -10.69 0.69
N GLY A 172 5.97 -11.52 0.85
CA GLY A 172 7.07 -11.60 -0.11
C GLY A 172 6.57 -11.94 -1.51
N ILE A 173 7.33 -11.57 -2.52
CA ILE A 173 6.96 -11.79 -3.94
C ILE A 173 7.39 -13.16 -4.46
N GLY A 174 8.31 -13.85 -3.78
CA GLY A 174 8.86 -15.12 -4.26
C GLY A 174 9.64 -14.98 -5.56
N SER A 175 9.84 -16.10 -6.25
CA SER A 175 10.50 -16.17 -7.57
C SER A 175 9.54 -16.68 -8.64
N ASN A 176 8.32 -16.34 -8.59
CA ASN A 176 7.11 -16.99 -9.03
C ASN A 176 6.99 -17.54 -10.43
N SER A 177 7.62 -17.01 -11.46
CA SER A 177 7.39 -17.58 -12.81
C SER A 177 8.20 -18.84 -13.06
N CYS A 178 9.34 -19.00 -12.40
CA CYS A 178 10.27 -20.11 -12.62
C CYS A 178 10.93 -20.63 -11.33
N GLY A 179 10.55 -20.13 -10.17
CA GLY A 179 11.19 -20.43 -8.89
C GLY A 179 10.20 -20.87 -7.81
N PRO A 180 10.68 -21.08 -6.57
CA PRO A 180 9.85 -21.49 -5.46
C PRO A 180 8.86 -20.40 -5.07
N ALA A 181 7.74 -20.84 -4.50
CA ALA A 181 6.77 -19.95 -3.84
C ALA A 181 7.41 -19.20 -2.67
N VAL A 182 6.75 -18.15 -2.21
CA VAL A 182 7.15 -17.37 -1.04
C VAL A 182 7.36 -18.28 0.17
N LEU A 183 8.51 -18.16 0.83
CA LEU A 183 8.79 -18.92 2.06
C LEU A 183 7.85 -18.47 3.18
N GLU A 184 7.46 -19.40 4.04
CA GLU A 184 6.53 -19.17 5.16
C GLU A 184 6.92 -17.97 6.04
N LYS A 185 8.20 -17.79 6.35
CA LYS A 185 8.71 -16.66 7.13
C LYS A 185 8.46 -15.28 6.53
N TYR A 186 8.12 -15.20 5.23
CA TYR A 186 7.82 -13.97 4.51
C TYR A 186 6.31 -13.80 4.22
N ARG A 187 5.48 -14.67 4.78
CA ARG A 187 4.02 -14.56 4.77
C ARG A 187 3.51 -13.92 6.06
N PHE A 188 2.25 -13.51 6.09
CA PHE A 188 1.61 -12.96 7.29
C PHE A 188 0.19 -13.47 7.47
#